data_c32c9e916cab8633a45c60b3c15b7d3c
#
_entry.id   c32c9e916cab8633a45c60b3c15b7d3c
#
_cell.length_a   1.000
_cell.length_b   1.000
_cell.length_c   1.000
_cell.angle_alpha   90.00
_cell.angle_beta   90.00
_cell.angle_gamma   90.00
#
_symmetry.space_group_name_H-M   'P 1'
#
loop_
_entity.id
_entity.type
_entity.pdbx_description
1 polymer ?
#
loop_
_entity_poly.entity_id
_entity_poly.type
_entity_poly.pdbx_seq_one_letter_code
_entity_poly.pdbx_strand_id
1 'polypeptide(L)'
;MSLNVRTLDFWQIIVLALSILIFCPLIALILISFGDSEGLWGHLLETVLIRYVKTTLFLMAGVSLFSLLFGIISAWILTNYEFRFSKVLEVLMLLPLACPAYLVAYAYTDFFEYAGPVQGFIRGLMGWKTASDYIFPEIRSLGGAIFVLSSVLYPYIYLLSRTAFRETPNSYYEVAQLYNRNIFWSVSLPLARPAIVAGLALVCMEVVSDFGTVEYFALETLTLGIFNVWIGMNNINAAAQISTFTFIFILMLLLVEIRSRAGKRFNDTSSRQTNKKAKLITGIEAFFCIAGCLIPVSLGFFIPILILLSNALTSLNFHNYYEVTKIFTNTLIISSIGAFCIMGVSTIIACTAYLSGKKYLRTVANFSASGYAFPGTMLAIGILVFIGFVDRTLDLFSSADSTFYLSGTIFMLIFAYIVKFQAVGYGAVLSGLTKTSPNLIWASRTLGMSFHKTISRITIPLIKKSIIAGGVLAFVDIMKELPITLLLRPFDFETLATFTYQFAHDELMGKASVPALLIILVGLIPVIFLNKILRTNI
;
A
#
# COMPACT_ATOMS: atom_id res chain seq x y z
N MET A 1 23.61 -15.25 35.69
CA MET A 1 22.91 -16.47 35.23
C MET A 1 23.06 -16.53 33.71
N SER A 2 23.99 -17.33 33.19
CA SER A 2 24.29 -17.42 31.76
C SER A 2 23.12 -18.12 31.07
N LEU A 3 22.33 -17.33 30.37
CA LEU A 3 21.34 -17.81 29.41
C LEU A 3 22.06 -18.71 28.41
N ASN A 4 21.50 -19.89 28.16
CA ASN A 4 22.07 -20.87 27.25
C ASN A 4 22.26 -20.25 25.86
N VAL A 5 23.46 -19.73 25.60
CA VAL A 5 23.84 -18.85 24.49
C VAL A 5 23.66 -19.55 23.14
N ARG A 6 23.80 -20.89 23.10
CA ARG A 6 23.75 -21.68 21.85
C ARG A 6 22.41 -21.65 21.10
N THR A 7 21.27 -21.68 21.80
CA THR A 7 19.96 -21.70 21.12
C THR A 7 19.54 -20.31 20.61
N LEU A 8 20.01 -19.25 21.26
CA LEU A 8 19.78 -17.87 20.79
C LEU A 8 20.61 -17.57 19.56
N ASP A 9 21.84 -18.10 19.47
CA ASP A 9 22.72 -17.86 18.33
C ASP A 9 22.18 -18.52 17.05
N PHE A 10 21.58 -19.70 17.11
CA PHE A 10 20.93 -20.34 15.97
C PHE A 10 19.78 -19.51 15.39
N TRP A 11 18.88 -19.01 16.24
CA TRP A 11 17.76 -18.19 15.80
C TRP A 11 18.20 -16.82 15.26
N GLN A 12 19.30 -16.28 15.80
CA GLN A 12 19.89 -15.05 15.30
C GLN A 12 20.48 -15.24 13.90
N ILE A 13 21.14 -16.36 13.64
CA ILE A 13 21.65 -16.72 12.31
C ILE A 13 20.48 -16.84 11.32
N ILE A 14 19.39 -17.51 11.69
CA ILE A 14 18.19 -17.60 10.83
C ILE A 14 17.64 -16.21 10.50
N VAL A 15 17.51 -15.31 11.46
CA VAL A 15 17.01 -13.95 11.22
C VAL A 15 17.94 -13.19 10.28
N LEU A 16 19.24 -13.28 10.48
CA LEU A 16 20.22 -12.65 9.59
C LEU A 16 20.13 -13.21 8.18
N ALA A 17 20.09 -14.54 8.03
CA ALA A 17 19.99 -15.21 6.74
C ALA A 17 18.69 -14.83 6.00
N LEU A 18 17.53 -14.89 6.69
CA LEU A 18 16.25 -14.49 6.09
C LEU A 18 16.21 -13.01 5.72
N SER A 19 16.74 -12.15 6.59
CA SER A 19 16.76 -10.71 6.30
C SER A 19 17.70 -10.38 5.14
N ILE A 20 18.85 -11.02 5.04
CA ILE A 20 19.79 -10.88 3.92
C ILE A 20 19.12 -11.38 2.64
N LEU A 21 18.49 -12.56 2.67
CA LEU A 21 17.79 -13.13 1.51
C LEU A 21 16.71 -12.19 0.96
N ILE A 22 15.92 -11.56 1.84
CA ILE A 22 14.89 -10.58 1.46
C ILE A 22 15.53 -9.32 0.86
N PHE A 23 16.74 -8.96 1.30
CA PHE A 23 17.43 -7.76 0.83
C PHE A 23 18.28 -7.99 -0.45
N CYS A 24 18.63 -9.25 -0.75
CA CYS A 24 19.43 -9.61 -1.94
C CYS A 24 18.89 -9.05 -3.26
N PRO A 25 17.57 -9.04 -3.54
CA PRO A 25 17.05 -8.43 -4.77
C PRO A 25 17.40 -6.94 -4.91
N LEU A 26 17.36 -6.17 -3.82
CA LEU A 26 17.74 -4.75 -3.86
C LEU A 26 19.24 -4.58 -4.09
N ILE A 27 20.07 -5.45 -3.50
CA ILE A 27 21.52 -5.47 -3.76
C ILE A 27 21.77 -5.83 -5.23
N ALA A 28 21.09 -6.86 -5.76
CA ALA A 28 21.24 -7.28 -7.16
C ALA A 28 20.85 -6.15 -8.13
N LEU A 29 19.77 -5.42 -7.83
CA LEU A 29 19.35 -4.24 -8.59
C LEU A 29 20.45 -3.15 -8.63
N ILE A 30 21.03 -2.83 -7.47
CA ILE A 30 22.10 -1.84 -7.38
C ILE A 30 23.35 -2.31 -8.14
N LEU A 31 23.70 -3.59 -8.03
CA LEU A 31 24.87 -4.13 -8.74
C LEU A 31 24.72 -4.06 -10.26
N ILE A 32 23.54 -4.44 -10.79
CA ILE A 32 23.31 -4.40 -12.23
C ILE A 32 23.21 -2.96 -12.77
N SER A 33 22.87 -1.97 -11.93
CA SER A 33 22.85 -0.56 -12.33
C SER A 33 24.24 0.01 -12.67
N PHE A 34 25.33 -0.67 -12.27
CA PHE A 34 26.69 -0.34 -12.71
C PHE A 34 27.08 -0.98 -14.06
N GLY A 35 26.18 -1.81 -14.64
CA GLY A 35 26.39 -2.39 -15.96
C GLY A 35 26.31 -1.34 -17.07
N ASP A 36 26.89 -1.67 -18.22
CA ASP A 36 26.81 -0.82 -19.40
C ASP A 36 25.39 -0.82 -19.98
N SER A 37 24.85 0.37 -20.18
CA SER A 37 23.53 0.62 -20.81
C SER A 37 23.62 0.90 -22.32
N GLU A 38 24.78 0.60 -22.94
CA GLU A 38 25.01 0.80 -24.39
C GLU A 38 24.76 2.26 -24.84
N GLY A 39 25.12 3.22 -23.98
CA GLY A 39 24.90 4.65 -24.21
C GLY A 39 23.49 5.15 -23.99
N LEU A 40 22.52 4.26 -23.70
CA LEU A 40 21.11 4.62 -23.49
C LEU A 40 20.91 5.58 -22.30
N TRP A 41 21.72 5.45 -21.25
CA TRP A 41 21.63 6.32 -20.07
C TRP A 41 21.86 7.80 -20.43
N GLY A 42 22.86 8.09 -21.25
CA GLY A 42 23.10 9.47 -21.75
C GLY A 42 21.90 10.02 -22.50
N HIS A 43 21.35 9.22 -23.42
CA HIS A 43 20.15 9.58 -24.17
C HIS A 43 18.92 9.82 -23.26
N LEU A 44 18.70 8.96 -22.26
CA LEU A 44 17.60 9.10 -21.31
C LEU A 44 17.72 10.38 -20.47
N LEU A 45 18.94 10.75 -20.04
CA LEU A 45 19.20 11.99 -19.31
C LEU A 45 18.83 13.24 -20.12
N GLU A 46 19.19 13.25 -21.42
CA GLU A 46 18.96 14.39 -22.29
C GLU A 46 17.49 14.51 -22.75
N THR A 47 16.76 13.40 -22.85
CA THR A 47 15.44 13.38 -23.49
C THR A 47 14.28 13.23 -22.52
N VAL A 48 14.21 12.12 -21.75
CA VAL A 48 12.99 11.74 -21.02
C VAL A 48 13.10 11.79 -19.51
N LEU A 49 14.30 11.62 -18.92
CA LEU A 49 14.43 11.48 -17.45
C LEU A 49 13.94 12.73 -16.71
N ILE A 50 14.24 13.93 -17.23
CA ILE A 50 13.77 15.19 -16.63
C ILE A 50 12.24 15.25 -16.67
N ARG A 51 11.61 14.73 -17.73
CA ARG A 51 10.15 14.67 -17.87
C ARG A 51 9.57 13.69 -16.86
N TYR A 52 10.14 12.49 -16.73
CA TYR A 52 9.73 11.50 -15.73
C TYR A 52 9.78 12.07 -14.31
N VAL A 53 10.86 12.74 -13.95
CA VAL A 53 11.01 13.40 -12.63
C VAL A 53 9.97 14.49 -12.43
N LYS A 54 9.80 15.40 -13.40
CA LYS A 54 8.82 16.49 -13.31
C LYS A 54 7.40 15.96 -13.17
N THR A 55 6.99 15.01 -14.03
CA THR A 55 5.65 14.42 -13.97
C THR A 55 5.41 13.72 -12.63
N THR A 56 6.38 12.96 -12.13
CA THR A 56 6.29 12.31 -10.81
C THR A 56 6.14 13.34 -9.69
N LEU A 57 6.94 14.41 -9.69
CA LEU A 57 6.86 15.46 -8.67
C LEU A 57 5.54 16.24 -8.73
N PHE A 58 5.04 16.60 -9.91
CA PHE A 58 3.75 17.27 -10.06
C PHE A 58 2.59 16.36 -9.64
N LEU A 59 2.64 15.07 -10.00
CA LEU A 59 1.66 14.08 -9.56
C LEU A 59 1.66 13.97 -8.04
N MET A 60 2.83 13.81 -7.42
CA MET A 60 2.97 13.77 -5.97
C MET A 60 2.45 15.03 -5.29
N ALA A 61 2.80 16.21 -5.79
CA ALA A 61 2.36 17.48 -5.22
C ALA A 61 0.83 17.64 -5.30
N GLY A 62 0.25 17.33 -6.45
CA GLY A 62 -1.20 17.41 -6.66
C GLY A 62 -1.97 16.42 -5.80
N VAL A 63 -1.57 15.14 -5.81
CA VAL A 63 -2.20 14.11 -4.96
C VAL A 63 -2.04 14.43 -3.48
N SER A 64 -0.86 14.89 -3.06
CA SER A 64 -0.61 15.32 -1.67
C SER A 64 -1.55 16.43 -1.24
N LEU A 65 -1.73 17.46 -2.07
CA LEU A 65 -2.58 18.60 -1.76
C LEU A 65 -4.03 18.18 -1.53
N PHE A 66 -4.62 17.43 -2.47
CA PHE A 66 -6.02 17.01 -2.35
C PHE A 66 -6.22 15.94 -1.26
N SER A 67 -5.27 15.02 -1.09
CA SER A 67 -5.34 14.02 -0.01
C SER A 67 -5.22 14.66 1.38
N LEU A 68 -4.40 15.71 1.54
CA LEU A 68 -4.35 16.50 2.77
C LEU A 68 -5.70 17.19 3.04
N LEU A 69 -6.27 17.81 2.02
CA LEU A 69 -7.55 18.50 2.13
C LEU A 69 -8.66 17.54 2.55
N PHE A 70 -8.83 16.44 1.83
CA PHE A 70 -9.86 15.45 2.16
C PHE A 70 -9.61 14.76 3.51
N GLY A 71 -8.37 14.35 3.76
CA GLY A 71 -8.01 13.60 4.96
C GLY A 71 -8.09 14.42 6.24
N ILE A 72 -7.52 15.64 6.26
CA ILE A 72 -7.50 16.47 7.46
C ILE A 72 -8.90 17.01 7.79
N ILE A 73 -9.63 17.52 6.78
CA ILE A 73 -10.97 18.06 6.98
C ILE A 73 -11.90 16.98 7.55
N SER A 74 -11.93 15.80 6.94
CA SER A 74 -12.78 14.71 7.41
C SER A 74 -12.37 14.21 8.79
N ALA A 75 -11.06 14.11 9.07
CA ALA A 75 -10.56 13.73 10.40
C ALA A 75 -10.98 14.74 11.48
N TRP A 76 -10.90 16.03 11.16
CA TRP A 76 -11.31 17.09 12.06
C TRP A 76 -12.81 17.07 12.33
N ILE A 77 -13.62 16.98 11.28
CA ILE A 77 -15.10 16.93 11.40
C ILE A 77 -15.51 15.75 12.28
N LEU A 78 -15.07 14.53 11.96
CA LEU A 78 -15.49 13.31 12.65
C LEU A 78 -14.89 13.14 14.05
N THR A 79 -13.89 13.96 14.42
CA THR A 79 -13.34 13.96 15.79
C THR A 79 -14.03 14.99 16.70
N ASN A 80 -14.44 16.14 16.16
CA ASN A 80 -14.90 17.27 16.98
C ASN A 80 -16.41 17.46 16.98
N TYR A 81 -17.12 16.88 16.00
CA TYR A 81 -18.57 17.04 15.86
C TYR A 81 -19.29 15.70 15.89
N GLU A 82 -20.37 15.63 16.64
CA GLU A 82 -21.31 14.50 16.67
C GLU A 82 -22.60 14.91 15.96
N PHE A 83 -23.02 14.13 14.97
CA PHE A 83 -24.24 14.33 14.20
C PHE A 83 -24.79 12.98 13.72
N ARG A 84 -26.02 13.01 13.23
CA ARG A 84 -26.64 11.79 12.69
C ARG A 84 -25.74 11.17 11.60
N PHE A 85 -25.43 9.90 11.70
CA PHE A 85 -24.53 9.14 10.80
C PHE A 85 -23.02 9.37 10.97
N SER A 86 -22.54 10.21 11.91
CA SER A 86 -21.10 10.42 12.11
C SER A 86 -20.33 9.09 12.29
N LYS A 87 -20.88 8.15 13.10
CA LYS A 87 -20.28 6.81 13.33
C LYS A 87 -20.26 5.92 12.08
N VAL A 88 -21.20 6.11 11.17
CA VAL A 88 -21.24 5.39 9.88
C VAL A 88 -20.18 5.98 8.95
N LEU A 89 -20.13 7.31 8.86
CA LEU A 89 -19.14 8.01 8.05
C LEU A 89 -17.70 7.69 8.46
N GLU A 90 -17.43 7.49 9.76
CA GLU A 90 -16.11 7.04 10.23
C GLU A 90 -15.63 5.76 9.54
N VAL A 91 -16.55 4.85 9.26
CA VAL A 91 -16.27 3.59 8.55
C VAL A 91 -16.16 3.83 7.05
N LEU A 92 -17.11 4.59 6.51
CA LEU A 92 -17.17 4.88 5.08
C LEU A 92 -15.90 5.59 4.57
N MET A 93 -15.28 6.45 5.40
CA MET A 93 -14.01 7.12 5.08
C MET A 93 -12.86 6.17 4.77
N LEU A 94 -12.95 4.90 5.16
CA LEU A 94 -11.92 3.88 4.94
C LEU A 94 -12.19 3.02 3.69
N LEU A 95 -13.40 3.08 3.14
CA LEU A 95 -13.79 2.22 2.01
C LEU A 95 -12.92 2.39 0.76
N PRO A 96 -12.44 3.60 0.40
CA PRO A 96 -11.57 3.74 -0.77
C PRO A 96 -10.28 2.92 -0.71
N LEU A 97 -9.78 2.56 0.49
CA LEU A 97 -8.62 1.65 0.61
C LEU A 97 -8.88 0.23 0.06
N ALA A 98 -10.15 -0.15 -0.06
CA ALA A 98 -10.52 -1.42 -0.68
C ALA A 98 -10.45 -1.39 -2.21
N CYS A 99 -10.45 -0.19 -2.82
CA CYS A 99 -10.38 0.00 -4.25
C CYS A 99 -8.93 0.29 -4.68
N PRO A 100 -8.27 -0.60 -5.43
CA PRO A 100 -7.02 -0.26 -6.10
C PRO A 100 -7.21 0.95 -7.03
N ALA A 101 -6.23 1.88 -7.03
CA ALA A 101 -6.36 3.12 -7.79
C ALA A 101 -6.52 2.88 -9.30
N TYR A 102 -5.87 1.86 -9.85
CA TYR A 102 -5.99 1.52 -11.26
C TYR A 102 -7.41 1.08 -11.65
N LEU A 103 -8.16 0.39 -10.77
CA LEU A 103 -9.56 0.04 -11.05
C LEU A 103 -10.47 1.28 -11.06
N VAL A 104 -10.19 2.24 -10.19
CA VAL A 104 -10.88 3.52 -10.16
C VAL A 104 -10.55 4.33 -11.43
N ALA A 105 -9.30 4.29 -11.89
CA ALA A 105 -8.89 4.91 -13.16
C ALA A 105 -9.65 4.31 -14.34
N TYR A 106 -9.75 2.98 -14.42
CA TYR A 106 -10.50 2.29 -15.47
C TYR A 106 -11.97 2.71 -15.49
N ALA A 107 -12.62 2.70 -14.31
CA ALA A 107 -14.02 3.09 -14.20
C ALA A 107 -14.26 4.54 -14.65
N TYR A 108 -13.43 5.48 -14.21
CA TYR A 108 -13.58 6.88 -14.58
C TYR A 108 -13.24 7.17 -16.03
N THR A 109 -12.29 6.44 -16.62
CA THR A 109 -11.98 6.58 -18.04
C THR A 109 -13.19 6.17 -18.88
N ASP A 110 -13.74 4.99 -18.67
CA ASP A 110 -14.94 4.51 -19.35
C ASP A 110 -16.13 5.48 -19.21
N PHE A 111 -16.23 6.13 -18.05
CA PHE A 111 -17.35 7.04 -17.73
C PHE A 111 -17.19 8.43 -18.37
N PHE A 112 -15.96 8.98 -18.41
CA PHE A 112 -15.68 10.35 -18.83
C PHE A 112 -15.08 10.49 -20.24
N GLU A 113 -14.66 9.40 -20.88
CA GLU A 113 -14.17 9.45 -22.26
C GLU A 113 -15.27 9.86 -23.27
N TYR A 114 -14.84 10.21 -24.48
CA TYR A 114 -15.74 10.67 -25.55
C TYR A 114 -16.90 9.71 -25.80
N ALA A 115 -16.64 8.41 -25.87
CA ALA A 115 -17.65 7.37 -26.04
C ALA A 115 -18.47 7.10 -24.76
N GLY A 116 -18.03 7.64 -23.61
CA GLY A 116 -18.62 7.38 -22.31
C GLY A 116 -20.00 8.03 -22.11
N PRO A 117 -20.73 7.56 -21.10
CA PRO A 117 -22.11 7.97 -20.86
C PRO A 117 -22.24 9.47 -20.51
N VAL A 118 -21.25 10.08 -19.83
CA VAL A 118 -21.31 11.49 -19.44
C VAL A 118 -21.27 12.40 -20.66
N GLN A 119 -20.27 12.23 -21.52
CA GLN A 119 -20.17 13.04 -22.72
C GLN A 119 -21.30 12.74 -23.71
N GLY A 120 -21.73 11.47 -23.79
CA GLY A 120 -22.89 11.08 -24.57
C GLY A 120 -24.17 11.79 -24.13
N PHE A 121 -24.40 11.86 -22.80
CA PHE A 121 -25.53 12.58 -22.22
C PHE A 121 -25.48 14.09 -22.49
N ILE A 122 -24.31 14.71 -22.29
CA ILE A 122 -24.11 16.16 -22.56
C ILE A 122 -24.34 16.48 -24.04
N ARG A 123 -23.79 15.67 -24.95
CA ARG A 123 -24.01 15.83 -26.40
C ARG A 123 -25.48 15.70 -26.76
N GLY A 124 -26.18 14.72 -26.15
CA GLY A 124 -27.62 14.54 -26.38
C GLY A 124 -28.46 15.73 -25.92
N LEU A 125 -28.11 16.35 -24.78
CA LEU A 125 -28.80 17.54 -24.26
C LEU A 125 -28.54 18.81 -25.09
N MET A 126 -27.30 19.00 -25.54
CA MET A 126 -26.87 20.21 -26.23
C MET A 126 -27.01 20.13 -27.77
N GLY A 127 -27.36 18.94 -28.28
CA GLY A 127 -27.45 18.73 -29.75
C GLY A 127 -26.10 18.65 -30.45
N TRP A 128 -25.00 18.51 -29.73
CA TRP A 128 -23.65 18.39 -30.26
C TRP A 128 -23.42 17.01 -30.88
N LYS A 129 -22.64 16.97 -31.98
CA LYS A 129 -22.41 15.73 -32.73
C LYS A 129 -20.95 15.25 -32.69
N THR A 130 -20.01 16.16 -32.53
CA THR A 130 -18.58 15.90 -32.64
C THR A 130 -17.81 16.37 -31.39
N ALA A 131 -16.61 15.87 -31.20
CA ALA A 131 -15.73 16.30 -30.11
C ALA A 131 -15.27 17.77 -30.26
N SER A 132 -15.32 18.32 -31.47
CA SER A 132 -14.94 19.72 -31.75
C SER A 132 -16.02 20.74 -31.35
N ASP A 133 -17.24 20.31 -31.05
CA ASP A 133 -18.35 21.20 -30.70
C ASP A 133 -18.25 21.75 -29.27
N TYR A 134 -17.40 21.16 -28.42
CA TYR A 134 -17.23 21.53 -27.00
C TYR A 134 -15.86 21.17 -26.45
N ILE A 135 -15.50 21.77 -25.33
CA ILE A 135 -14.27 21.47 -24.60
C ILE A 135 -14.63 20.62 -23.38
N PHE A 136 -14.09 19.43 -23.29
CA PHE A 136 -14.21 18.55 -22.14
C PHE A 136 -12.82 18.15 -21.63
N PRO A 137 -12.55 18.21 -20.31
CA PRO A 137 -11.25 17.83 -19.78
C PRO A 137 -10.94 16.36 -20.06
N GLU A 138 -9.76 16.07 -20.58
CA GLU A 138 -9.31 14.72 -20.81
C GLU A 138 -9.03 14.02 -19.48
N ILE A 139 -9.66 12.86 -19.27
CA ILE A 139 -9.45 12.06 -18.05
C ILE A 139 -8.08 11.40 -18.05
N ARG A 140 -7.59 10.94 -19.22
CA ARG A 140 -6.23 10.39 -19.38
C ARG A 140 -5.21 11.53 -19.39
N SER A 141 -5.04 12.17 -18.25
CA SER A 141 -4.17 13.32 -18.04
C SER A 141 -3.58 13.33 -16.64
N LEU A 142 -2.58 14.19 -16.42
CA LEU A 142 -2.02 14.42 -15.09
C LEU A 142 -3.11 14.86 -14.08
N GLY A 143 -4.05 15.71 -14.52
CA GLY A 143 -5.19 16.14 -13.70
C GLY A 143 -6.12 14.99 -13.32
N GLY A 144 -6.43 14.10 -14.26
CA GLY A 144 -7.22 12.91 -14.01
C GLY A 144 -6.54 11.94 -13.04
N ALA A 145 -5.23 11.72 -13.18
CA ALA A 145 -4.48 10.88 -12.24
C ALA A 145 -4.43 11.49 -10.84
N ILE A 146 -4.25 12.81 -10.71
CA ILE A 146 -4.32 13.50 -9.42
C ILE A 146 -5.70 13.29 -8.78
N PHE A 147 -6.77 13.44 -9.56
CA PHE A 147 -8.15 13.24 -9.11
C PHE A 147 -8.38 11.80 -8.61
N VAL A 148 -8.02 10.79 -9.39
CA VAL A 148 -8.17 9.37 -9.04
C VAL A 148 -7.36 9.01 -7.81
N LEU A 149 -6.04 9.24 -7.84
CA LEU A 149 -5.15 8.87 -6.75
C LEU A 149 -5.50 9.58 -5.44
N SER A 150 -5.85 10.86 -5.48
CA SER A 150 -6.24 11.59 -4.27
C SER A 150 -7.53 11.07 -3.66
N SER A 151 -8.50 10.65 -4.50
CA SER A 151 -9.77 10.11 -4.03
C SER A 151 -9.63 8.73 -3.36
N VAL A 152 -8.57 7.98 -3.68
CA VAL A 152 -8.29 6.65 -3.10
C VAL A 152 -7.32 6.72 -1.93
N LEU A 153 -6.32 7.62 -1.96
CA LEU A 153 -5.21 7.63 -0.99
C LEU A 153 -5.44 8.54 0.23
N TYR A 154 -6.42 9.46 0.23
CA TYR A 154 -6.69 10.33 1.37
C TYR A 154 -6.95 9.58 2.71
N PRO A 155 -7.45 8.34 2.75
CA PRO A 155 -7.69 7.64 4.00
C PRO A 155 -6.42 7.38 4.83
N TYR A 156 -5.23 7.34 4.21
CA TYR A 156 -3.95 7.25 4.95
C TYR A 156 -3.76 8.48 5.85
N ILE A 157 -4.02 9.68 5.30
CA ILE A 157 -3.94 10.93 6.07
C ILE A 157 -5.07 11.02 7.08
N TYR A 158 -6.29 10.64 6.69
CA TYR A 158 -7.45 10.62 7.57
C TYR A 158 -7.21 9.78 8.83
N LEU A 159 -6.73 8.54 8.69
CA LEU A 159 -6.49 7.62 9.81
C LEU A 159 -5.50 8.19 10.82
N LEU A 160 -4.35 8.65 10.33
CA LEU A 160 -3.27 9.13 11.20
C LEU A 160 -3.63 10.48 11.84
N SER A 161 -4.25 11.39 11.08
CA SER A 161 -4.71 12.68 11.60
C SER A 161 -5.81 12.51 12.64
N ARG A 162 -6.79 11.63 12.40
CA ARG A 162 -7.87 11.34 13.33
C ARG A 162 -7.35 10.77 14.65
N THR A 163 -6.41 9.84 14.58
CA THR A 163 -5.77 9.28 15.78
C THR A 163 -5.08 10.38 16.59
N ALA A 164 -4.30 11.24 15.94
CA ALA A 164 -3.62 12.35 16.60
C ALA A 164 -4.59 13.37 17.21
N PHE A 165 -5.70 13.70 16.53
CA PHE A 165 -6.71 14.60 17.07
C PHE A 165 -7.44 14.01 18.28
N ARG A 166 -7.67 12.69 18.31
CA ARG A 166 -8.29 12.00 19.45
C ARG A 166 -7.35 11.87 20.65
N GLU A 167 -6.07 11.70 20.42
CA GLU A 167 -5.05 11.58 21.47
C GLU A 167 -4.63 12.95 22.04
N THR A 168 -5.10 14.06 21.48
CA THR A 168 -4.77 15.40 21.98
C THR A 168 -5.48 15.66 23.31
N PRO A 169 -4.75 15.97 24.43
CA PRO A 169 -5.33 16.22 25.74
C PRO A 169 -6.27 17.41 25.76
N ASN A 170 -7.37 17.30 26.50
CA ASN A 170 -8.38 18.37 26.61
C ASN A 170 -7.83 19.68 27.19
N SER A 171 -6.82 19.62 28.05
CA SER A 171 -6.18 20.79 28.66
C SER A 171 -5.67 21.80 27.61
N TYR A 172 -5.16 21.34 26.48
CA TYR A 172 -4.72 22.23 25.40
C TYR A 172 -5.89 22.96 24.74
N TYR A 173 -7.03 22.31 24.62
CA TYR A 173 -8.25 22.92 24.07
C TYR A 173 -8.82 23.98 25.02
N GLU A 174 -8.83 23.70 26.32
CA GLU A 174 -9.30 24.62 27.36
C GLU A 174 -8.43 25.89 27.42
N VAL A 175 -7.10 25.72 27.38
CA VAL A 175 -6.17 26.85 27.30
C VAL A 175 -6.40 27.70 26.06
N ALA A 176 -6.58 27.08 24.89
CA ALA A 176 -6.83 27.81 23.66
C ALA A 176 -8.16 28.60 23.72
N GLN A 177 -9.20 28.04 24.34
CA GLN A 177 -10.47 28.72 24.55
C GLN A 177 -10.33 29.91 25.48
N LEU A 178 -9.60 29.78 26.59
CA LEU A 178 -9.33 30.89 27.54
C LEU A 178 -8.66 32.09 26.85
N TYR A 179 -7.75 31.81 25.88
CA TYR A 179 -7.07 32.86 25.10
C TYR A 179 -7.83 33.25 23.82
N ASN A 180 -9.07 32.80 23.63
CA ASN A 180 -9.90 33.05 22.45
C ASN A 180 -9.17 32.73 21.11
N ARG A 181 -8.35 31.67 21.10
CA ARG A 181 -7.60 31.22 19.91
C ARG A 181 -8.38 30.17 19.14
N ASN A 182 -8.21 30.18 17.82
CA ASN A 182 -8.82 29.16 16.98
C ASN A 182 -8.18 27.80 17.29
N ILE A 183 -8.99 26.85 17.76
CA ILE A 183 -8.57 25.54 18.24
C ILE A 183 -7.88 24.75 17.13
N PHE A 184 -8.42 24.79 15.91
CA PHE A 184 -7.88 24.03 14.79
C PHE A 184 -6.45 24.46 14.45
N TRP A 185 -6.25 25.77 14.22
CA TRP A 185 -4.96 26.31 13.78
C TRP A 185 -3.92 26.40 14.89
N SER A 186 -4.36 26.67 16.15
CA SER A 186 -3.44 26.93 17.26
C SER A 186 -3.06 25.67 18.05
N VAL A 187 -3.90 24.63 18.05
CA VAL A 187 -3.70 23.42 18.86
C VAL A 187 -3.68 22.16 18.00
N SER A 188 -4.81 21.86 17.33
CA SER A 188 -4.99 20.54 16.73
C SER A 188 -4.04 20.29 15.58
N LEU A 189 -3.95 21.21 14.64
CA LEU A 189 -3.06 21.08 13.48
C LEU A 189 -1.58 21.06 13.86
N PRO A 190 -1.06 21.95 14.74
CA PRO A 190 0.33 21.89 15.20
C PRO A 190 0.69 20.61 15.93
N LEU A 191 -0.18 20.10 16.82
CA LEU A 191 0.09 18.86 17.55
C LEU A 191 -0.02 17.61 16.66
N ALA A 192 -0.90 17.62 15.66
CA ALA A 192 -1.06 16.53 14.72
C ALA A 192 -0.01 16.52 13.57
N ARG A 193 0.83 17.57 13.43
CA ARG A 193 1.84 17.66 12.36
C ARG A 193 2.64 16.39 12.14
N PRO A 194 3.20 15.72 13.18
CA PRO A 194 3.98 14.50 12.95
C PRO A 194 3.18 13.36 12.33
N ALA A 195 1.91 13.21 12.73
CA ALA A 195 1.01 12.20 12.19
C ALA A 195 0.57 12.54 10.75
N ILE A 196 0.31 13.83 10.47
CA ILE A 196 -0.03 14.31 9.13
C ILE A 196 1.13 14.08 8.17
N VAL A 197 2.37 14.43 8.57
CA VAL A 197 3.57 14.22 7.75
C VAL A 197 3.81 12.73 7.51
N ALA A 198 3.57 11.86 8.50
CA ALA A 198 3.67 10.43 8.33
C ALA A 198 2.61 9.90 7.33
N GLY A 199 1.36 10.39 7.40
CA GLY A 199 0.31 10.06 6.43
C GLY A 199 0.66 10.55 5.02
N LEU A 200 1.19 11.75 4.92
CA LEU A 200 1.64 12.33 3.65
C LEU A 200 2.79 11.52 3.03
N ALA A 201 3.76 11.08 3.82
CA ALA A 201 4.85 10.24 3.35
C ALA A 201 4.33 8.91 2.78
N LEU A 202 3.33 8.29 3.43
CA LEU A 202 2.67 7.09 2.89
C LEU A 202 1.98 7.37 1.56
N VAL A 203 1.24 8.47 1.44
CA VAL A 203 0.61 8.87 0.17
C VAL A 203 1.67 9.08 -0.91
N CYS A 204 2.77 9.77 -0.61
CA CYS A 204 3.86 9.97 -1.57
C CYS A 204 4.50 8.65 -2.02
N MET A 205 4.71 7.70 -1.10
CA MET A 205 5.24 6.37 -1.43
C MET A 205 4.28 5.60 -2.35
N GLU A 206 2.98 5.61 -2.06
CA GLU A 206 1.96 4.98 -2.91
C GLU A 206 1.92 5.60 -4.31
N VAL A 207 1.99 6.94 -4.42
CA VAL A 207 2.02 7.64 -5.72
C VAL A 207 3.25 7.28 -6.53
N VAL A 208 4.44 7.22 -5.91
CA VAL A 208 5.68 6.83 -6.62
C VAL A 208 5.64 5.35 -7.00
N SER A 209 4.97 4.51 -6.21
CA SER A 209 4.86 3.07 -6.45
C SER A 209 3.72 2.71 -7.39
N ASP A 210 2.80 3.64 -7.68
CA ASP A 210 1.69 3.38 -8.60
C ASP A 210 2.22 3.11 -10.01
N PHE A 211 1.77 2.00 -10.57
CA PHE A 211 2.07 1.60 -11.95
C PHE A 211 0.79 1.59 -12.77
N GLY A 212 -0.27 0.94 -12.25
CA GLY A 212 -1.45 0.67 -13.03
C GLY A 212 -2.22 1.92 -13.46
N THR A 213 -2.33 2.94 -12.60
CA THR A 213 -3.00 4.21 -12.95
C THR A 213 -2.16 5.02 -13.92
N VAL A 214 -0.85 5.14 -13.66
CA VAL A 214 0.03 5.97 -14.50
C VAL A 214 0.28 5.35 -15.86
N GLU A 215 0.35 4.03 -15.94
CA GLU A 215 0.46 3.30 -17.21
C GLU A 215 -0.80 3.48 -18.04
N TYR A 216 -1.98 3.24 -17.45
CA TYR A 216 -3.26 3.34 -18.14
C TYR A 216 -3.56 4.76 -18.66
N PHE A 217 -3.09 5.78 -17.92
CA PHE A 217 -3.20 7.19 -18.35
C PHE A 217 -2.03 7.65 -19.23
N ALA A 218 -1.12 6.76 -19.57
CA ALA A 218 0.10 7.03 -20.36
C ALA A 218 0.95 8.20 -19.79
N LEU A 219 1.05 8.29 -18.45
CA LEU A 219 1.79 9.35 -17.79
C LEU A 219 3.26 8.95 -17.63
N GLU A 220 4.13 9.73 -18.20
CA GLU A 220 5.57 9.51 -18.16
C GLU A 220 6.16 9.78 -16.76
N THR A 221 5.97 8.82 -15.85
CA THR A 221 6.52 8.82 -14.48
C THR A 221 7.79 7.96 -14.40
N LEU A 222 8.54 8.10 -13.29
CA LEU A 222 9.73 7.26 -13.04
C LEU A 222 9.38 5.77 -13.06
N THR A 223 8.26 5.36 -12.46
CA THR A 223 7.84 3.96 -12.38
C THR A 223 7.46 3.40 -13.75
N LEU A 224 6.75 4.18 -14.57
CA LEU A 224 6.47 3.79 -15.96
C LEU A 224 7.74 3.81 -16.82
N GLY A 225 8.65 4.75 -16.58
CA GLY A 225 9.95 4.83 -17.24
C GLY A 225 10.80 3.57 -17.05
N ILE A 226 10.81 3.01 -15.83
CA ILE A 226 11.48 1.74 -15.53
C ILE A 226 10.90 0.62 -16.41
N PHE A 227 9.58 0.52 -16.48
CA PHE A 227 8.88 -0.49 -17.28
C PHE A 227 9.16 -0.35 -18.78
N ASN A 228 9.03 0.85 -19.31
CA ASN A 228 9.23 1.13 -20.74
C ASN A 228 10.66 0.86 -21.19
N VAL A 229 11.66 1.21 -20.39
CA VAL A 229 13.06 0.95 -20.70
C VAL A 229 13.39 -0.54 -20.61
N TRP A 230 12.83 -1.25 -19.62
CA TRP A 230 13.05 -2.68 -19.48
C TRP A 230 12.36 -3.48 -20.60
N ILE A 231 11.04 -3.34 -20.73
CA ILE A 231 10.24 -4.16 -21.66
C ILE A 231 10.24 -3.57 -23.08
N GLY A 232 10.07 -2.24 -23.21
CA GLY A 232 9.97 -1.59 -24.51
C GLY A 232 11.31 -1.44 -25.24
N MET A 233 12.41 -1.16 -24.49
CA MET A 233 13.74 -1.00 -25.06
C MET A 233 14.65 -2.22 -24.82
N ASN A 234 14.16 -3.25 -24.16
CA ASN A 234 14.89 -4.49 -23.82
C ASN A 234 16.25 -4.26 -23.13
N ASN A 235 16.38 -3.18 -22.35
CA ASN A 235 17.60 -2.82 -21.65
C ASN A 235 17.42 -2.81 -20.14
N ILE A 236 17.79 -3.95 -19.51
CA ILE A 236 17.65 -4.14 -18.07
C ILE A 236 18.64 -3.28 -17.26
N ASN A 237 19.83 -2.98 -17.80
CA ASN A 237 20.85 -2.16 -17.12
C ASN A 237 20.37 -0.72 -17.01
N ALA A 238 19.87 -0.14 -18.09
CA ALA A 238 19.31 1.23 -18.06
C ALA A 238 18.07 1.31 -17.16
N ALA A 239 17.19 0.31 -17.18
CA ALA A 239 16.04 0.25 -16.27
C ALA A 239 16.47 0.16 -14.80
N ALA A 240 17.54 -0.60 -14.50
CA ALA A 240 18.12 -0.67 -13.15
C ALA A 240 18.76 0.66 -12.71
N GLN A 241 19.34 1.43 -13.65
CA GLN A 241 19.88 2.77 -13.37
C GLN A 241 18.76 3.76 -12.97
N ILE A 242 17.64 3.78 -13.72
CA ILE A 242 16.45 4.57 -13.34
C ILE A 242 15.88 4.09 -12.00
N SER A 243 15.84 2.77 -11.78
CA SER A 243 15.37 2.17 -10.52
C SER A 243 16.23 2.60 -9.34
N THR A 244 17.55 2.62 -9.49
CA THR A 244 18.48 3.05 -8.44
C THR A 244 18.33 4.55 -8.15
N PHE A 245 18.13 5.37 -9.17
CA PHE A 245 17.78 6.78 -8.99
C PHE A 245 16.48 6.96 -8.21
N THR A 246 15.44 6.21 -8.57
CA THR A 246 14.13 6.19 -7.87
C THR A 246 14.27 5.69 -6.43
N PHE A 247 15.15 4.70 -6.19
CA PHE A 247 15.47 4.20 -4.85
C PHE A 247 16.00 5.30 -3.92
N ILE A 248 16.96 6.10 -4.39
CA ILE A 248 17.51 7.21 -3.62
C ILE A 248 16.40 8.22 -3.26
N PHE A 249 15.52 8.52 -4.20
CA PHE A 249 14.40 9.42 -3.97
C PHE A 249 13.44 8.89 -2.89
N ILE A 250 13.07 7.62 -2.96
CA ILE A 250 12.21 6.96 -1.96
C ILE A 250 12.90 6.91 -0.59
N LEU A 251 14.21 6.63 -0.57
CA LEU A 251 14.97 6.63 0.68
C LEU A 251 14.93 7.99 1.37
N MET A 252 15.01 9.10 0.62
CA MET A 252 14.82 10.44 1.16
C MET A 252 13.44 10.63 1.79
N LEU A 253 12.37 10.16 1.14
CA LEU A 253 11.01 10.20 1.70
C LEU A 253 10.90 9.38 3.00
N LEU A 254 11.45 8.17 3.04
CA LEU A 254 11.50 7.33 4.24
C LEU A 254 12.24 8.02 5.40
N LEU A 255 13.36 8.67 5.11
CA LEU A 255 14.11 9.41 6.12
C LEU A 255 13.32 10.60 6.70
N VAL A 256 12.56 11.30 5.87
CA VAL A 256 11.64 12.38 6.30
C VAL A 256 10.56 11.80 7.20
N GLU A 257 9.94 10.68 6.83
CA GLU A 257 8.94 9.99 7.63
C GLU A 257 9.48 9.57 9.00
N ILE A 258 10.62 8.87 9.04
CA ILE A 258 11.23 8.39 10.27
C ILE A 258 11.57 9.57 11.20
N ARG A 259 12.14 10.65 10.67
CA ARG A 259 12.46 11.85 11.45
C ARG A 259 11.22 12.56 11.98
N SER A 260 10.14 12.59 11.21
CA SER A 260 8.87 13.21 11.65
C SER A 260 8.26 12.45 12.82
N ARG A 261 8.35 11.12 12.83
CA ARG A 261 7.85 10.28 13.93
C ARG A 261 8.73 10.33 15.19
N ALA A 262 10.03 10.52 15.05
CA ALA A 262 10.98 10.52 16.18
C ALA A 262 10.84 11.75 17.09
N GLY A 263 10.16 12.80 16.64
CA GLY A 263 10.31 14.12 17.25
C GLY A 263 9.47 14.41 18.47
N LYS A 264 8.32 13.75 18.75
CA LYS A 264 7.49 14.18 19.90
C LYS A 264 6.52 13.09 20.38
N ARG A 265 6.89 12.40 21.42
CA ARG A 265 5.92 11.78 22.32
C ARG A 265 5.45 12.84 23.29
N PHE A 266 4.25 13.37 23.09
CA PHE A 266 3.59 14.19 24.10
C PHE A 266 3.08 13.24 25.19
N ASN A 267 3.86 13.08 26.26
CA ASN A 267 3.41 12.33 27.43
C ASN A 267 2.52 13.28 28.25
N ASP A 268 1.24 13.02 28.26
CA ASP A 268 0.36 13.62 29.26
C ASP A 268 0.58 12.88 30.58
N THR A 269 1.07 13.58 31.59
CA THR A 269 1.23 13.08 32.97
C THR A 269 -0.08 13.15 33.75
N SER A 270 -1.15 13.73 33.18
CA SER A 270 -2.46 13.78 33.83
C SER A 270 -3.20 12.44 33.66
N SER A 271 -3.45 11.77 34.78
CA SER A 271 -4.21 10.50 34.84
C SER A 271 -5.71 10.62 34.48
N ARG A 272 -6.18 11.79 34.09
CA ARG A 272 -7.55 12.06 33.67
C ARG A 272 -7.58 12.23 32.13
N GLN A 273 -7.63 11.14 31.40
CA GLN A 273 -8.16 11.13 30.03
C GLN A 273 -9.67 11.39 30.11
N THR A 274 -10.07 12.65 30.26
CA THR A 274 -11.45 13.03 29.99
C THR A 274 -11.61 13.10 28.48
N ASN A 275 -12.28 12.10 27.91
CA ASN A 275 -12.63 12.10 26.49
C ASN A 275 -13.37 13.42 26.17
N LYS A 276 -12.81 14.19 25.25
CA LYS A 276 -13.47 15.39 24.74
C LYS A 276 -14.85 14.99 24.20
N LYS A 277 -15.92 15.55 24.77
CA LYS A 277 -17.25 15.35 24.19
C LYS A 277 -17.32 16.12 22.88
N ALA A 278 -17.59 15.41 21.79
CA ALA A 278 -17.83 16.03 20.49
C ALA A 278 -19.02 16.98 20.58
N LYS A 279 -18.94 18.13 19.90
CA LYS A 279 -20.04 19.12 19.87
C LYS A 279 -21.17 18.54 19.02
N LEU A 280 -22.34 18.40 19.59
CA LEU A 280 -23.53 17.95 18.86
C LEU A 280 -23.99 19.07 17.93
N ILE A 281 -24.09 18.76 16.64
CA ILE A 281 -24.55 19.69 15.60
C ILE A 281 -25.74 19.10 14.85
N THR A 282 -26.65 19.98 14.44
CA THR A 282 -27.87 19.62 13.71
C THR A 282 -28.15 20.62 12.59
N GLY A 283 -29.13 20.35 11.74
CA GLY A 283 -29.54 21.26 10.68
C GLY A 283 -28.47 21.44 9.59
N ILE A 284 -28.29 22.68 9.14
CA ILE A 284 -27.44 23.00 7.98
C ILE A 284 -25.94 22.77 8.24
N GLU A 285 -25.48 22.93 9.48
CA GLU A 285 -24.08 22.64 9.86
C GLU A 285 -23.79 21.14 9.71
N ALA A 286 -24.70 20.29 10.18
CA ALA A 286 -24.58 18.83 10.02
C ALA A 286 -24.61 18.42 8.55
N PHE A 287 -25.42 19.06 7.72
CA PHE A 287 -25.47 18.80 6.28
C PHE A 287 -24.11 19.06 5.60
N PHE A 288 -23.47 20.20 5.87
CA PHE A 288 -22.14 20.50 5.30
C PHE A 288 -21.06 19.54 5.81
N CYS A 289 -21.13 19.12 7.07
CA CYS A 289 -20.22 18.11 7.61
C CYS A 289 -20.40 16.75 6.96
N ILE A 290 -21.64 16.32 6.72
CA ILE A 290 -21.95 15.08 6.00
C ILE A 290 -21.46 15.17 4.56
N ALA A 291 -21.75 16.26 3.85
CA ALA A 291 -21.33 16.46 2.47
C ALA A 291 -19.79 16.46 2.34
N GLY A 292 -19.09 17.18 3.24
CA GLY A 292 -17.62 17.22 3.24
C GLY A 292 -16.95 15.87 3.46
N CYS A 293 -17.58 14.96 4.22
CA CYS A 293 -17.11 13.59 4.38
C CYS A 293 -17.58 12.66 3.26
N LEU A 294 -18.79 12.85 2.73
CA LEU A 294 -19.36 11.96 1.73
C LEU A 294 -18.73 12.16 0.33
N ILE A 295 -18.34 13.39 -0.02
CA ILE A 295 -17.74 13.69 -1.32
C ILE A 295 -16.51 12.80 -1.59
N PRO A 296 -15.44 12.80 -0.75
CA PRO A 296 -14.26 11.99 -1.04
C PRO A 296 -14.56 10.49 -1.06
N VAL A 297 -15.48 9.99 -0.21
CA VAL A 297 -15.91 8.58 -0.24
C VAL A 297 -16.64 8.26 -1.54
N SER A 298 -17.52 9.15 -1.99
CA SER A 298 -18.26 8.95 -3.23
C SER A 298 -17.33 8.89 -4.43
N LEU A 299 -16.34 9.77 -4.49
CA LEU A 299 -15.35 9.81 -5.56
C LEU A 299 -14.42 8.60 -5.55
N GLY A 300 -13.96 8.14 -4.40
CA GLY A 300 -13.00 7.03 -4.30
C GLY A 300 -13.63 5.64 -4.22
N PHE A 301 -14.95 5.53 -4.00
CA PHE A 301 -15.59 4.24 -3.76
C PHE A 301 -16.95 4.09 -4.45
N PHE A 302 -17.96 4.90 -4.08
CA PHE A 302 -19.33 4.66 -4.55
C PHE A 302 -19.50 4.84 -6.06
N ILE A 303 -18.99 5.93 -6.63
CA ILE A 303 -19.13 6.19 -8.07
C ILE A 303 -18.38 5.13 -8.89
N PRO A 304 -17.09 4.81 -8.63
CA PRO A 304 -16.41 3.74 -9.36
C PRO A 304 -17.10 2.40 -9.28
N ILE A 305 -17.62 2.01 -8.11
CA ILE A 305 -18.35 0.74 -7.96
C ILE A 305 -19.64 0.75 -8.77
N LEU A 306 -20.40 1.84 -8.77
CA LEU A 306 -21.62 1.94 -9.57
C LEU A 306 -21.35 1.83 -11.07
N ILE A 307 -20.25 2.44 -11.54
CA ILE A 307 -19.83 2.33 -12.94
C ILE A 307 -19.45 0.88 -13.27
N LEU A 308 -18.58 0.25 -12.46
CA LEU A 308 -18.18 -1.14 -12.66
C LEU A 308 -19.38 -2.10 -12.57
N LEU A 309 -20.31 -1.84 -11.66
CA LEU A 309 -21.53 -2.66 -11.53
C LEU A 309 -22.45 -2.51 -12.76
N SER A 310 -22.60 -1.29 -13.28
CA SER A 310 -23.35 -1.04 -14.51
C SER A 310 -22.74 -1.81 -15.68
N ASN A 311 -21.42 -1.74 -15.85
CA ASN A 311 -20.71 -2.44 -16.91
C ASN A 311 -20.77 -3.97 -16.75
N ALA A 312 -20.68 -4.46 -15.52
CA ALA A 312 -20.84 -5.89 -15.24
C ALA A 312 -22.24 -6.40 -15.60
N LEU A 313 -23.30 -5.64 -15.25
CA LEU A 313 -24.69 -6.03 -15.54
C LEU A 313 -25.00 -5.99 -17.04
N THR A 314 -24.46 -5.05 -17.79
CA THR A 314 -24.66 -4.96 -19.25
C THR A 314 -23.89 -6.03 -20.01
N SER A 315 -22.81 -6.57 -19.44
CA SER A 315 -21.94 -7.53 -20.10
C SER A 315 -22.05 -8.96 -19.59
N LEU A 316 -23.05 -9.30 -18.78
CA LEU A 316 -23.21 -10.63 -18.19
C LEU A 316 -23.13 -11.79 -19.19
N ASN A 317 -23.68 -11.61 -20.39
CA ASN A 317 -23.69 -12.64 -21.44
C ASN A 317 -22.33 -12.85 -22.15
N PHE A 318 -21.36 -11.96 -21.94
CA PHE A 318 -20.04 -12.01 -22.58
C PHE A 318 -18.96 -12.62 -21.69
N HIS A 319 -19.32 -13.02 -20.46
CA HIS A 319 -18.37 -13.60 -19.51
C HIS A 319 -18.24 -15.10 -19.67
N ASN A 320 -16.98 -15.57 -19.81
CA ASN A 320 -16.65 -16.96 -19.60
C ASN A 320 -16.53 -17.22 -18.08
N TYR A 321 -17.64 -17.58 -17.43
CA TYR A 321 -17.66 -17.81 -15.98
C TYR A 321 -16.69 -18.88 -15.50
N TYR A 322 -16.41 -19.89 -16.34
CA TYR A 322 -15.43 -20.92 -16.04
C TYR A 322 -14.02 -20.32 -15.92
N GLU A 323 -13.63 -19.46 -16.85
CA GLU A 323 -12.34 -18.79 -16.87
C GLU A 323 -12.19 -17.84 -15.66
N VAL A 324 -13.20 -16.99 -15.42
CA VAL A 324 -13.20 -16.07 -14.25
C VAL A 324 -13.09 -16.86 -12.95
N THR A 325 -13.79 -17.99 -12.81
CA THR A 325 -13.72 -18.84 -11.60
C THR A 325 -12.34 -19.46 -11.44
N LYS A 326 -11.72 -19.94 -12.54
CA LYS A 326 -10.35 -20.48 -12.53
C LYS A 326 -9.35 -19.41 -12.04
N ILE A 327 -9.43 -18.21 -12.60
CA ILE A 327 -8.52 -17.11 -12.27
C ILE A 327 -8.75 -16.62 -10.82
N PHE A 328 -10.00 -16.54 -10.39
CA PHE A 328 -10.35 -16.24 -8.99
C PHE A 328 -9.73 -17.27 -8.04
N THR A 329 -9.87 -18.55 -8.36
CA THR A 329 -9.29 -19.64 -7.55
C THR A 329 -7.76 -19.56 -7.52
N ASN A 330 -7.11 -19.32 -8.65
CA ASN A 330 -5.66 -19.10 -8.72
C ASN A 330 -5.23 -17.95 -7.81
N THR A 331 -5.97 -16.83 -7.88
CA THR A 331 -5.69 -15.65 -7.05
C THR A 331 -5.85 -15.96 -5.56
N LEU A 332 -6.90 -16.68 -5.16
CA LEU A 332 -7.11 -17.09 -3.77
C LEU A 332 -5.99 -18.00 -3.26
N ILE A 333 -5.58 -18.97 -4.07
CA ILE A 333 -4.52 -19.93 -3.70
C ILE A 333 -3.19 -19.20 -3.53
N ILE A 334 -2.75 -18.43 -4.54
CA ILE A 334 -1.45 -17.75 -4.48
C ILE A 334 -1.39 -16.72 -3.36
N SER A 335 -2.48 -15.98 -3.12
CA SER A 335 -2.57 -14.99 -2.05
C SER A 335 -2.57 -15.66 -0.68
N SER A 336 -3.24 -16.82 -0.53
CA SER A 336 -3.24 -17.59 0.72
C SER A 336 -1.86 -18.14 1.04
N ILE A 337 -1.19 -18.75 0.06
CA ILE A 337 0.18 -19.29 0.23
C ILE A 337 1.16 -18.14 0.52
N GLY A 338 1.09 -17.05 -0.25
CA GLY A 338 1.92 -15.88 -0.05
C GLY A 338 1.75 -15.27 1.34
N ALA A 339 0.51 -15.06 1.77
CA ALA A 339 0.21 -14.53 3.11
C ALA A 339 0.71 -15.45 4.23
N PHE A 340 0.54 -16.78 4.07
CA PHE A 340 1.05 -17.75 5.04
C PHE A 340 2.59 -17.69 5.12
N CYS A 341 3.29 -17.66 4.00
CA CYS A 341 4.75 -17.55 3.95
C CYS A 341 5.24 -16.22 4.57
N ILE A 342 4.60 -15.09 4.22
CA ILE A 342 4.90 -13.78 4.80
C ILE A 342 4.75 -13.82 6.31
N MET A 343 3.64 -14.35 6.83
CA MET A 343 3.41 -14.41 8.28
C MET A 343 4.38 -15.36 8.99
N GLY A 344 4.76 -16.47 8.36
CA GLY A 344 5.79 -17.37 8.86
C GLY A 344 7.14 -16.68 9.03
N VAL A 345 7.64 -16.07 7.96
CA VAL A 345 8.92 -15.34 7.94
C VAL A 345 8.87 -14.15 8.91
N SER A 346 7.80 -13.36 8.88
CA SER A 346 7.60 -12.20 9.77
C SER A 346 7.59 -12.59 11.23
N THR A 347 6.91 -13.69 11.58
CA THR A 347 6.83 -14.16 12.97
C THR A 347 8.21 -14.58 13.47
N ILE A 348 8.98 -15.32 12.67
CA ILE A 348 10.35 -15.73 13.02
C ILE A 348 11.24 -14.48 13.23
N ILE A 349 11.25 -13.55 12.28
CA ILE A 349 12.08 -12.35 12.34
C ILE A 349 11.68 -11.46 13.53
N ALA A 350 10.38 -11.13 13.67
CA ALA A 350 9.91 -10.22 14.71
C ALA A 350 10.07 -10.77 16.11
N CYS A 351 9.67 -12.04 16.36
CA CYS A 351 9.81 -12.66 17.68
C CYS A 351 11.28 -12.76 18.09
N THR A 352 12.16 -13.19 17.19
CA THR A 352 13.58 -13.32 17.53
C THR A 352 14.25 -11.97 17.73
N ALA A 353 14.01 -10.99 16.86
CA ALA A 353 14.57 -9.66 16.99
C ALA A 353 14.08 -8.93 18.25
N TYR A 354 12.79 -9.09 18.60
CA TYR A 354 12.21 -8.45 19.77
C TYR A 354 12.71 -9.10 21.07
N LEU A 355 12.68 -10.44 21.15
CA LEU A 355 13.01 -11.20 22.37
C LEU A 355 14.51 -11.30 22.66
N SER A 356 15.36 -11.20 21.63
CA SER A 356 16.82 -11.18 21.82
C SER A 356 17.34 -9.94 22.56
N GLY A 357 16.60 -8.83 22.51
CA GLY A 357 17.02 -7.54 23.08
C GLY A 357 18.18 -6.85 22.34
N LYS A 358 18.77 -7.48 21.31
CA LYS A 358 19.95 -6.97 20.59
C LYS A 358 19.54 -5.90 19.57
N LYS A 359 20.10 -4.71 19.66
CA LYS A 359 19.78 -3.58 18.78
C LYS A 359 20.03 -3.88 17.31
N TYR A 360 21.16 -4.53 16.97
CA TYR A 360 21.50 -4.84 15.58
C TYR A 360 20.46 -5.75 14.90
N LEU A 361 19.89 -6.75 15.62
CA LEU A 361 18.86 -7.62 15.06
C LEU A 361 17.56 -6.85 14.78
N ARG A 362 17.19 -5.91 15.66
CA ARG A 362 16.05 -5.03 15.41
C ARG A 362 16.28 -4.12 14.21
N THR A 363 17.49 -3.61 14.05
CA THR A 363 17.84 -2.79 12.89
C THR A 363 17.75 -3.60 11.60
N VAL A 364 18.35 -4.80 11.56
CA VAL A 364 18.29 -5.69 10.39
C VAL A 364 16.83 -6.12 10.08
N ALA A 365 16.05 -6.44 11.09
CA ALA A 365 14.63 -6.77 10.94
C ALA A 365 13.81 -5.59 10.37
N ASN A 366 14.08 -4.37 10.82
CA ASN A 366 13.42 -3.18 10.27
C ASN A 366 13.82 -2.94 8.81
N PHE A 367 15.08 -3.16 8.45
CA PHE A 367 15.52 -3.06 7.06
C PHE A 367 14.85 -4.13 6.18
N SER A 368 14.73 -5.39 6.64
CA SER A 368 14.03 -6.43 5.87
C SER A 368 12.55 -6.09 5.62
N ALA A 369 11.97 -5.23 6.44
CA ALA A 369 10.59 -4.75 6.30
C ALA A 369 10.47 -3.47 5.42
N SER A 370 11.52 -3.04 4.71
CA SER A 370 11.45 -1.84 3.86
C SER A 370 10.89 -2.08 2.46
N GLY A 371 10.71 -3.33 2.04
CA GLY A 371 10.30 -3.69 0.67
C GLY A 371 9.00 -3.05 0.19
N TYR A 372 8.07 -2.78 1.10
CA TYR A 372 6.79 -2.13 0.77
C TYR A 372 6.92 -0.71 0.20
N ALA A 373 7.98 0.00 0.56
CA ALA A 373 8.21 1.36 0.11
C ALA A 373 8.66 1.45 -1.36
N PHE A 374 9.06 0.33 -1.97
CA PHE A 374 9.62 0.34 -3.31
C PHE A 374 8.60 -0.04 -4.37
N PRO A 375 8.63 0.62 -5.57
CA PRO A 375 7.79 0.26 -6.69
C PRO A 375 7.91 -1.21 -7.06
N GLY A 376 6.77 -1.82 -7.43
CA GLY A 376 6.72 -3.22 -7.83
C GLY A 376 7.58 -3.52 -9.06
N THR A 377 7.65 -2.59 -10.02
CA THR A 377 8.51 -2.70 -11.21
C THR A 377 10.00 -2.77 -10.86
N MET A 378 10.44 -1.93 -9.93
CA MET A 378 11.81 -1.91 -9.43
C MET A 378 12.17 -3.22 -8.71
N LEU A 379 11.28 -3.70 -7.82
CA LEU A 379 11.48 -4.96 -7.12
C LEU A 379 11.48 -6.15 -8.10
N ALA A 380 10.65 -6.13 -9.13
CA ALA A 380 10.60 -7.18 -10.14
C ALA A 380 11.95 -7.34 -10.87
N ILE A 381 12.60 -6.24 -11.27
CA ILE A 381 13.94 -6.28 -11.88
C ILE A 381 14.94 -6.91 -10.90
N GLY A 382 14.98 -6.42 -9.66
CA GLY A 382 15.92 -6.92 -8.66
C GLY A 382 15.73 -8.42 -8.37
N ILE A 383 14.49 -8.88 -8.31
CA ILE A 383 14.15 -10.30 -8.08
C ILE A 383 14.53 -11.16 -9.29
N LEU A 384 14.23 -10.69 -10.50
CA LEU A 384 14.58 -11.42 -11.72
C LEU A 384 16.11 -11.61 -11.83
N VAL A 385 16.88 -10.55 -11.59
CA VAL A 385 18.34 -10.58 -11.62
C VAL A 385 18.89 -11.50 -10.53
N PHE A 386 18.36 -11.39 -9.31
CA PHE A 386 18.78 -12.23 -8.18
C PHE A 386 18.49 -13.72 -8.43
N ILE A 387 17.26 -14.04 -8.84
CA ILE A 387 16.90 -15.44 -9.15
C ILE A 387 17.68 -15.97 -10.35
N GLY A 388 17.88 -15.16 -11.40
CA GLY A 388 18.72 -15.54 -12.52
C GLY A 388 20.18 -15.82 -12.14
N PHE A 389 20.73 -15.10 -11.14
CA PHE A 389 22.03 -15.41 -10.56
C PHE A 389 22.01 -16.75 -9.79
N VAL A 390 20.94 -17.01 -9.02
CA VAL A 390 20.77 -18.30 -8.32
C VAL A 390 20.66 -19.44 -9.32
N ASP A 391 19.87 -19.30 -10.39
CA ASP A 391 19.72 -20.32 -11.42
C ASP A 391 21.07 -20.64 -12.09
N ARG A 392 21.85 -19.63 -12.48
CA ARG A 392 23.21 -19.83 -13.04
C ARG A 392 24.15 -20.53 -12.07
N THR A 393 24.05 -20.22 -10.76
CA THR A 393 24.86 -20.90 -9.74
C THR A 393 24.44 -22.36 -9.56
N LEU A 394 23.15 -22.65 -9.62
CA LEU A 394 22.64 -24.03 -9.57
C LEU A 394 23.10 -24.85 -10.78
N ASP A 395 23.11 -24.26 -11.98
CA ASP A 395 23.60 -24.91 -13.20
C ASP A 395 25.07 -25.32 -13.10
N LEU A 396 25.92 -24.55 -12.41
CA LEU A 396 27.32 -24.90 -12.18
C LEU A 396 27.50 -26.14 -11.31
N PHE A 397 26.52 -26.47 -10.46
CA PHE A 397 26.54 -27.62 -9.55
C PHE A 397 25.67 -28.79 -10.04
N SER A 398 24.87 -28.60 -11.10
CA SER A 398 23.99 -29.62 -11.66
C SER A 398 24.71 -30.45 -12.71
N SER A 399 24.51 -31.77 -12.68
CA SER A 399 24.90 -32.65 -13.78
C SER A 399 23.95 -32.44 -14.98
N ALA A 400 24.48 -32.49 -16.18
CA ALA A 400 23.91 -32.04 -17.47
C ALA A 400 22.46 -32.46 -17.83
N ASP A 401 21.81 -33.35 -17.07
CA ASP A 401 20.49 -33.91 -17.41
C ASP A 401 19.29 -33.35 -16.61
N SER A 402 19.49 -32.42 -15.64
CA SER A 402 18.38 -31.88 -14.89
C SER A 402 18.64 -30.43 -14.48
N THR A 403 18.31 -29.47 -15.35
CA THR A 403 18.29 -28.05 -15.02
C THR A 403 16.96 -27.68 -14.43
N PHE A 404 16.95 -27.36 -13.14
CA PHE A 404 15.77 -26.82 -12.45
C PHE A 404 15.92 -25.30 -12.33
N TYR A 405 15.14 -24.57 -13.11
CA TYR A 405 15.10 -23.10 -13.06
C TYR A 405 14.03 -22.63 -12.08
N LEU A 406 14.39 -21.69 -11.21
CA LEU A 406 13.46 -20.98 -10.33
C LEU A 406 12.78 -19.82 -11.06
N SER A 407 13.45 -19.25 -12.06
CA SER A 407 12.91 -18.18 -12.90
C SER A 407 11.64 -18.63 -13.63
N GLY A 408 10.63 -17.76 -13.68
CA GLY A 408 9.35 -18.04 -14.33
C GLY A 408 8.48 -19.06 -13.60
N THR A 409 8.73 -19.33 -12.32
CA THR A 409 7.92 -20.25 -11.50
C THR A 409 7.06 -19.52 -10.49
N ILE A 410 6.06 -20.20 -9.94
CA ILE A 410 5.25 -19.69 -8.80
C ILE A 410 6.12 -19.40 -7.57
N PHE A 411 7.24 -20.12 -7.40
CA PHE A 411 8.19 -19.86 -6.32
C PHE A 411 8.78 -18.45 -6.40
N MET A 412 9.23 -18.02 -7.59
CA MET A 412 9.75 -16.67 -7.81
C MET A 412 8.68 -15.61 -7.45
N LEU A 413 7.43 -15.83 -7.83
CA LEU A 413 6.33 -14.94 -7.54
C LEU A 413 6.03 -14.87 -6.03
N ILE A 414 6.00 -16.00 -5.33
CA ILE A 414 5.80 -16.03 -3.86
C ILE A 414 6.97 -15.33 -3.15
N PHE A 415 8.20 -15.57 -3.60
CA PHE A 415 9.37 -14.88 -3.06
C PHE A 415 9.26 -13.36 -3.24
N ALA A 416 8.79 -12.91 -4.40
CA ALA A 416 8.55 -11.50 -4.68
C ALA A 416 7.51 -10.88 -3.73
N TYR A 417 6.43 -11.60 -3.45
CA TYR A 417 5.43 -11.16 -2.47
C TYR A 417 6.01 -11.09 -1.04
N ILE A 418 6.87 -12.05 -0.67
CA ILE A 418 7.56 -11.99 0.63
C ILE A 418 8.41 -10.73 0.70
N VAL A 419 9.24 -10.45 -0.31
CA VAL A 419 10.10 -9.25 -0.34
C VAL A 419 9.28 -7.98 -0.22
N LYS A 420 8.19 -7.84 -0.96
CA LYS A 420 7.36 -6.63 -0.96
C LYS A 420 6.55 -6.47 0.34
N PHE A 421 5.83 -7.52 0.74
CA PHE A 421 4.83 -7.42 1.81
C PHE A 421 5.33 -7.84 3.20
N GLN A 422 6.64 -8.11 3.36
CA GLN A 422 7.26 -8.39 4.66
C GLN A 422 6.96 -7.31 5.71
N ALA A 423 6.89 -6.04 5.30
CA ALA A 423 6.57 -4.92 6.18
C ALA A 423 5.22 -5.07 6.88
N VAL A 424 4.20 -5.55 6.15
CA VAL A 424 2.83 -5.73 6.67
C VAL A 424 2.82 -6.81 7.75
N GLY A 425 3.43 -7.96 7.46
CA GLY A 425 3.52 -9.07 8.42
C GLY A 425 4.36 -8.71 9.65
N TYR A 426 5.55 -8.14 9.43
CA TYR A 426 6.46 -7.73 10.51
C TYR A 426 5.82 -6.67 11.42
N GLY A 427 5.20 -5.64 10.86
CA GLY A 427 4.51 -4.58 11.59
C GLY A 427 3.36 -5.11 12.45
N ALA A 428 2.55 -6.05 11.92
CA ALA A 428 1.45 -6.66 12.64
C ALA A 428 1.94 -7.52 13.83
N VAL A 429 2.97 -8.34 13.62
CA VAL A 429 3.57 -9.18 14.69
C VAL A 429 4.22 -8.29 15.76
N LEU A 430 5.00 -7.28 15.34
CA LEU A 430 5.65 -6.36 16.28
C LEU A 430 4.63 -5.58 17.12
N SER A 431 3.53 -5.12 16.52
CA SER A 431 2.42 -4.48 17.24
C SER A 431 1.80 -5.40 18.30
N GLY A 432 1.67 -6.71 18.01
CA GLY A 432 1.22 -7.69 18.97
C GLY A 432 2.21 -7.89 20.13
N LEU A 433 3.50 -8.00 19.81
CA LEU A 433 4.57 -8.17 20.79
C LEU A 433 4.70 -6.98 21.74
N THR A 434 4.60 -5.76 21.24
CA THR A 434 4.69 -4.53 22.06
C THR A 434 3.52 -4.35 23.04
N LYS A 435 2.36 -4.93 22.75
CA LYS A 435 1.18 -4.94 23.65
C LYS A 435 1.25 -6.03 24.69
N THR A 436 2.12 -7.02 24.53
CA THR A 436 2.26 -8.15 25.46
C THR A 436 3.24 -7.80 26.57
N SER A 437 2.88 -8.10 27.83
CA SER A 437 3.78 -7.85 28.96
C SER A 437 5.06 -8.69 28.83
N PRO A 438 6.25 -8.06 28.84
CA PRO A 438 7.52 -8.77 28.82
C PRO A 438 7.68 -9.78 29.95
N ASN A 439 7.03 -9.53 31.10
CA ASN A 439 7.12 -10.38 32.29
C ASN A 439 6.63 -11.81 32.05
N LEU A 440 5.62 -12.01 31.19
CA LEU A 440 5.12 -13.35 30.84
C LEU A 440 6.19 -14.16 30.10
N ILE A 441 6.93 -13.51 29.23
CA ILE A 441 8.00 -14.13 28.43
C ILE A 441 9.20 -14.44 29.34
N TRP A 442 9.59 -13.52 30.22
CA TRP A 442 10.67 -13.72 31.16
C TRP A 442 10.33 -14.84 32.18
N ALA A 443 9.10 -14.87 32.69
CA ALA A 443 8.65 -15.91 33.60
C ALA A 443 8.77 -17.34 32.97
N SER A 444 8.40 -17.48 31.69
CA SER A 444 8.55 -18.78 31.01
C SER A 444 10.01 -19.19 30.88
N ARG A 445 10.92 -18.26 30.67
CA ARG A 445 12.36 -18.52 30.58
C ARG A 445 12.97 -18.88 31.91
N THR A 446 12.55 -18.23 33.01
CA THR A 446 12.99 -18.56 34.37
C THR A 446 12.48 -19.95 34.83
N LEU A 447 11.32 -20.38 34.31
CA LEU A 447 10.78 -21.76 34.51
C LEU A 447 11.47 -22.81 33.62
N GLY A 448 12.57 -22.46 32.90
CA GLY A 448 13.39 -23.39 32.14
C GLY A 448 12.88 -23.70 30.72
N MET A 449 11.86 -23.00 30.20
CA MET A 449 11.41 -23.22 28.84
C MET A 449 12.48 -22.78 27.82
N SER A 450 12.71 -23.61 26.80
CA SER A 450 13.59 -23.27 25.69
C SER A 450 12.99 -22.10 24.87
N PHE A 451 13.83 -21.39 24.11
CA PHE A 451 13.41 -20.25 23.28
C PHE A 451 12.27 -20.63 22.32
N HIS A 452 12.42 -21.75 21.61
CA HIS A 452 11.39 -22.26 20.71
C HIS A 452 10.07 -22.57 21.44
N LYS A 453 10.12 -23.24 22.59
CA LYS A 453 8.91 -23.51 23.38
C LYS A 453 8.25 -22.24 23.91
N THR A 454 9.02 -21.24 24.30
CA THR A 454 8.49 -19.91 24.70
C THR A 454 7.75 -19.26 23.55
N ILE A 455 8.33 -19.24 22.35
CA ILE A 455 7.67 -18.66 21.17
C ILE A 455 6.40 -19.44 20.83
N SER A 456 6.48 -20.76 20.65
CA SER A 456 5.37 -21.56 20.15
C SER A 456 4.20 -21.69 21.15
N ARG A 457 4.49 -21.85 22.45
CA ARG A 457 3.46 -22.12 23.47
C ARG A 457 2.94 -20.90 24.20
N ILE A 458 3.69 -19.79 24.20
CA ILE A 458 3.32 -18.58 24.94
C ILE A 458 3.18 -17.39 24.00
N THR A 459 4.24 -17.04 23.27
CA THR A 459 4.24 -15.80 22.47
C THR A 459 3.23 -15.86 21.34
N ILE A 460 3.27 -16.89 20.49
CA ILE A 460 2.34 -17.05 19.35
C ILE A 460 0.87 -17.07 19.79
N PRO A 461 0.45 -17.86 20.80
CA PRO A 461 -0.93 -17.83 21.29
C PRO A 461 -1.37 -16.47 21.82
N LEU A 462 -0.48 -15.71 22.48
CA LEU A 462 -0.80 -14.37 22.98
C LEU A 462 -1.02 -13.36 21.86
N ILE A 463 -0.21 -13.42 20.79
CA ILE A 463 -0.28 -12.48 19.66
C ILE A 463 -1.08 -13.02 18.46
N LYS A 464 -1.78 -14.16 18.61
CA LYS A 464 -2.49 -14.82 17.49
C LYS A 464 -3.44 -13.89 16.73
N LYS A 465 -4.13 -13.00 17.45
CA LYS A 465 -5.02 -12.02 16.82
C LYS A 465 -4.26 -11.06 15.89
N SER A 466 -3.07 -10.62 16.29
CA SER A 466 -2.21 -9.76 15.47
C SER A 466 -1.63 -10.51 14.26
N ILE A 467 -1.29 -11.80 14.43
CA ILE A 467 -0.82 -12.67 13.34
C ILE A 467 -1.92 -12.85 12.30
N ILE A 468 -3.15 -13.18 12.74
CA ILE A 468 -4.29 -13.34 11.84
C ILE A 468 -4.60 -12.01 11.12
N ALA A 469 -4.58 -10.89 11.84
CA ALA A 469 -4.81 -9.57 11.25
C ALA A 469 -3.77 -9.24 10.17
N GLY A 470 -2.49 -9.48 10.45
CA GLY A 470 -1.41 -9.29 9.48
C GLY A 470 -1.55 -10.22 8.27
N GLY A 471 -1.95 -11.47 8.49
CA GLY A 471 -2.20 -12.43 7.42
C GLY A 471 -3.34 -12.01 6.49
N VAL A 472 -4.45 -11.51 7.04
CA VAL A 472 -5.58 -10.97 6.24
C VAL A 472 -5.15 -9.74 5.43
N LEU A 473 -4.36 -8.84 6.03
CA LEU A 473 -3.85 -7.67 5.31
C LEU A 473 -2.92 -8.09 4.16
N ALA A 474 -1.93 -8.96 4.44
CA ALA A 474 -1.03 -9.46 3.41
C ALA A 474 -1.76 -10.21 2.28
N PHE A 475 -2.76 -11.03 2.63
CA PHE A 475 -3.60 -11.73 1.66
C PHE A 475 -4.29 -10.76 0.69
N VAL A 476 -4.92 -9.71 1.21
CA VAL A 476 -5.63 -8.74 0.37
C VAL A 476 -4.65 -7.87 -0.43
N ASP A 477 -3.49 -7.51 0.15
CA ASP A 477 -2.48 -6.75 -0.58
C ASP A 477 -1.91 -7.55 -1.75
N ILE A 478 -1.73 -8.87 -1.61
CA ILE A 478 -1.33 -9.76 -2.72
C ILE A 478 -2.42 -9.85 -3.78
N MET A 479 -3.69 -9.98 -3.38
CA MET A 479 -4.81 -10.10 -4.33
C MET A 479 -4.94 -8.91 -5.28
N LYS A 480 -4.62 -7.72 -4.81
CA LYS A 480 -4.69 -6.48 -5.59
C LYS A 480 -3.35 -6.11 -6.26
N GLU A 481 -2.29 -6.91 -6.02
CA GLU A 481 -0.96 -6.62 -6.56
C GLU A 481 -0.91 -6.84 -8.07
N LEU A 482 -0.61 -5.76 -8.80
CA LEU A 482 -0.55 -5.77 -10.26
C LEU A 482 0.90 -5.81 -10.80
N PRO A 483 1.79 -4.82 -10.53
CA PRO A 483 3.06 -4.69 -11.26
C PRO A 483 4.02 -5.88 -11.06
N ILE A 484 4.20 -6.38 -9.84
CA ILE A 484 5.06 -7.54 -9.60
C ILE A 484 4.48 -8.79 -10.26
N THR A 485 3.17 -8.99 -10.11
CA THR A 485 2.49 -10.16 -10.66
C THR A 485 2.57 -10.14 -12.19
N LEU A 486 2.31 -9.00 -12.82
CA LEU A 486 2.37 -8.83 -14.27
C LEU A 486 3.75 -9.18 -14.84
N LEU A 487 4.83 -8.79 -14.13
CA LEU A 487 6.21 -8.92 -14.59
C LEU A 487 6.86 -10.26 -14.27
N LEU A 488 6.44 -10.93 -13.19
CA LEU A 488 7.11 -12.14 -12.66
C LEU A 488 6.24 -13.39 -12.68
N ARG A 489 4.98 -13.30 -13.10
CA ARG A 489 4.10 -14.48 -13.17
C ARG A 489 4.64 -15.53 -14.15
N PRO A 490 4.43 -16.81 -13.86
CA PRO A 490 4.67 -17.87 -14.82
C PRO A 490 3.83 -17.71 -16.09
N PHE A 491 4.29 -18.32 -17.17
CA PHE A 491 3.50 -18.41 -18.39
C PHE A 491 2.16 -19.14 -18.11
N ASP A 492 1.07 -18.69 -18.71
CA ASP A 492 -0.30 -19.19 -18.50
C ASP A 492 -0.86 -19.06 -17.06
N PHE A 493 -0.19 -18.31 -16.20
CA PHE A 493 -0.70 -18.02 -14.86
C PHE A 493 -1.28 -16.61 -14.77
N GLU A 494 -2.60 -16.54 -14.57
CA GLU A 494 -3.33 -15.28 -14.42
C GLU A 494 -3.88 -15.12 -13.00
N THR A 495 -3.87 -13.87 -12.53
CA THR A 495 -4.58 -13.44 -11.32
C THR A 495 -5.70 -12.47 -11.69
N LEU A 496 -6.62 -12.20 -10.76
CA LEU A 496 -7.68 -11.22 -11.01
C LEU A 496 -7.11 -9.84 -11.40
N ALA A 497 -6.01 -9.41 -10.77
CA ALA A 497 -5.39 -8.12 -11.06
C ALA A 497 -4.84 -8.06 -12.49
N THR A 498 -4.07 -9.08 -12.92
CA THR A 498 -3.49 -9.13 -14.28
C THR A 498 -4.56 -9.32 -15.35
N PHE A 499 -5.56 -10.13 -15.07
CA PHE A 499 -6.68 -10.37 -15.98
C PHE A 499 -7.54 -9.11 -16.17
N THR A 500 -7.86 -8.40 -15.07
CA THR A 500 -8.56 -7.13 -15.15
C THR A 500 -7.78 -6.10 -15.94
N TYR A 501 -6.46 -6.00 -15.68
CA TYR A 501 -5.56 -5.10 -16.38
C TYR A 501 -5.56 -5.36 -17.89
N GLN A 502 -5.44 -6.61 -18.30
CA GLN A 502 -5.40 -6.99 -19.72
C GLN A 502 -6.69 -6.55 -20.45
N PHE A 503 -7.86 -6.86 -19.90
CA PHE A 503 -9.11 -6.44 -20.52
C PHE A 503 -9.33 -4.93 -20.50
N ALA A 504 -8.89 -4.24 -19.44
CA ALA A 504 -8.98 -2.79 -19.39
C ALA A 504 -8.05 -2.12 -20.41
N HIS A 505 -6.84 -2.67 -20.59
CA HIS A 505 -5.88 -2.20 -21.59
C HIS A 505 -6.40 -2.39 -23.03
N ASP A 506 -7.14 -3.48 -23.26
CA ASP A 506 -7.81 -3.77 -24.55
C ASP A 506 -9.15 -3.02 -24.69
N GLU A 507 -9.48 -2.08 -23.80
CA GLU A 507 -10.73 -1.29 -23.76
C GLU A 507 -12.00 -2.14 -23.63
N LEU A 508 -11.88 -3.40 -23.20
CA LEU A 508 -12.98 -4.33 -22.97
C LEU A 508 -13.54 -4.22 -21.54
N MET A 509 -13.99 -3.02 -21.15
CA MET A 509 -14.41 -2.70 -19.78
C MET A 509 -15.53 -3.60 -19.26
N GLY A 510 -16.42 -4.04 -20.11
CA GLY A 510 -17.45 -5.02 -19.74
C GLY A 510 -16.83 -6.30 -19.14
N LYS A 511 -15.79 -6.85 -19.79
CA LYS A 511 -15.10 -8.07 -19.30
C LYS A 511 -14.22 -7.79 -18.07
N ALA A 512 -13.61 -6.61 -17.96
CA ALA A 512 -12.80 -6.21 -16.83
C ALA A 512 -13.62 -6.01 -15.53
N SER A 513 -14.90 -5.65 -15.65
CA SER A 513 -15.71 -5.17 -14.52
C SER A 513 -16.03 -6.24 -13.47
N VAL A 514 -16.33 -7.48 -13.87
CA VAL A 514 -16.63 -8.57 -12.93
C VAL A 514 -15.40 -8.94 -12.07
N PRO A 515 -14.23 -9.23 -12.64
CA PRO A 515 -13.03 -9.49 -11.83
C PRO A 515 -12.61 -8.27 -11.00
N ALA A 516 -12.78 -7.03 -11.49
CA ALA A 516 -12.56 -5.82 -10.72
C ALA A 516 -13.43 -5.75 -9.46
N LEU A 517 -14.74 -6.02 -9.58
CA LEU A 517 -15.67 -6.06 -8.45
C LEU A 517 -15.30 -7.15 -7.44
N LEU A 518 -14.80 -8.32 -7.90
CA LEU A 518 -14.33 -9.38 -7.01
C LEU A 518 -13.10 -8.93 -6.19
N ILE A 519 -12.15 -8.21 -6.80
CA ILE A 519 -11.00 -7.64 -6.08
C ILE A 519 -11.48 -6.67 -5.01
N ILE A 520 -12.39 -5.75 -5.34
CA ILE A 520 -12.91 -4.77 -4.40
C ILE A 520 -13.68 -5.44 -3.26
N LEU A 521 -14.50 -6.44 -3.55
CA LEU A 521 -15.27 -7.19 -2.55
C LEU A 521 -14.34 -7.83 -1.51
N VAL A 522 -13.28 -8.48 -1.95
CA VAL A 522 -12.28 -9.06 -1.04
C VAL A 522 -11.50 -7.96 -0.32
N GLY A 523 -11.19 -6.85 -0.99
CA GLY A 523 -10.56 -5.66 -0.41
C GLY A 523 -11.34 -5.03 0.75
N LEU A 524 -12.65 -5.23 0.83
CA LEU A 524 -13.48 -4.77 1.96
C LEU A 524 -13.20 -5.53 3.26
N ILE A 525 -12.68 -6.76 3.20
CA ILE A 525 -12.46 -7.60 4.39
C ILE A 525 -11.54 -6.91 5.42
N PRO A 526 -10.33 -6.43 5.05
CA PRO A 526 -9.46 -5.72 6.00
C PRO A 526 -10.07 -4.42 6.50
N VAL A 527 -10.81 -3.71 5.66
CA VAL A 527 -11.45 -2.43 6.04
C VAL A 527 -12.48 -2.66 7.15
N ILE A 528 -13.31 -3.69 7.02
CA ILE A 528 -14.28 -4.09 8.06
C ILE A 528 -13.55 -4.52 9.34
N PHE A 529 -12.47 -5.29 9.19
CA PHE A 529 -11.67 -5.77 10.31
C PHE A 529 -10.96 -4.62 11.06
N LEU A 530 -10.38 -3.68 10.33
CA LEU A 530 -9.71 -2.50 10.88
C LEU A 530 -10.69 -1.61 11.67
N ASN A 531 -11.91 -1.46 11.16
CA ASN A 531 -12.98 -0.76 11.88
C ASN A 531 -13.34 -1.44 13.22
N LYS A 532 -13.42 -2.78 13.25
CA LYS A 532 -13.69 -3.52 14.47
C LYS A 532 -12.60 -3.31 15.53
N ILE A 533 -11.33 -3.27 15.11
CA ILE A 533 -10.20 -2.99 16.01
C ILE A 533 -10.26 -1.57 16.55
N LEU A 534 -10.55 -0.59 15.71
CA LEU A 534 -10.66 0.82 16.13
C LEU A 534 -11.80 1.04 17.12
N ARG A 535 -12.89 0.25 17.06
CA ARG A 535 -14.01 0.32 18.02
C ARG A 535 -13.73 -0.39 19.34
N THR A 536 -12.93 -1.46 19.35
CA THR A 536 -12.63 -2.22 20.59
C THR A 536 -11.57 -1.56 21.47
N ASN A 537 -10.85 -0.57 20.96
CA ASN A 537 -9.88 0.22 21.74
C ASN A 537 -10.49 1.51 22.31
N ILE A 538 -11.81 1.68 22.21
CA ILE A 538 -12.63 2.72 22.83
C ILE A 538 -13.42 2.14 23.99
#